data_2ea42b2c491fa4b16250adf0863b18a3
#
_entry.id   2ea42b2c491fa4b16250adf0863b18a3
#
_cell.length_a   1.000
_cell.length_b   1.000
_cell.length_c   1.000
_cell.angle_alpha   90.00
_cell.angle_beta   90.00
_cell.angle_gamma   90.00
#
_symmetry.space_group_name_H-M   'P 1'
#
loop_
_entity.id
_entity.type
_entity.pdbx_description
1 polymer ?
#
loop_
_entity_poly.entity_id
_entity_poly.type
_entity_poly.pdbx_seq_one_letter_code
_entity_poly.pdbx_strand_id
1 'polypeptide(L)'
;MQQMHLGDVLDFGTPDLVVFNGDLINGEDTYRDNSTHYIDQIVAPLVERNLTWASTYGNHDHNFNINGDDILEREQGFTGSRTQKMVDGRNAGTTNYYLPVYASNCTTARDCTPELLLWFFDSRGGFYYQGGRQHNWVHSSVVEWFNETNAELVEEYGKEIPSLAFVHIPIHASYVFQQQADGPGENTQPGINEEDVVQQGDGWCAEGESGSCDYGDQDLPFMRALVSTPGVIGLFYGHDHGNSWCYKWDDQLPGMNITGSGINLCYGQHTGYGGYGDWIRGGRQIFVTQEGLKDLEIDTHILLESGDVVGSVSLNSTFNTDRYEATPNQKTYWDTASSAPALAMGAGGIYASTLLTLLWLAV
;
A
#
# COMPACT_ATOMS: atom_id res chain seq x y z
N MET A 1 2.29 -8.81 22.14
CA MET A 1 2.35 -9.93 21.19
C MET A 1 2.44 -9.46 19.72
N GLN A 2 1.92 -8.29 19.35
CA GLN A 2 2.02 -7.76 17.97
C GLN A 2 3.42 -7.26 17.54
N GLN A 3 4.26 -6.86 18.48
CA GLN A 3 5.63 -6.40 18.18
C GLN A 3 6.54 -7.48 17.56
N MET A 4 6.21 -8.75 17.70
CA MET A 4 7.11 -9.84 17.29
C MET A 4 7.17 -10.00 15.75
N HIS A 5 6.10 -9.76 15.02
CA HIS A 5 6.01 -10.17 13.61
C HIS A 5 6.64 -9.22 12.61
N LEU A 6 6.46 -7.91 12.77
CA LEU A 6 7.23 -6.93 11.98
C LEU A 6 8.73 -7.09 12.32
N GLY A 7 9.06 -7.32 13.59
CA GLY A 7 10.40 -7.63 14.04
C GLY A 7 10.99 -8.84 13.34
N ASP A 8 10.22 -9.93 13.20
CA ASP A 8 10.68 -11.18 12.59
C ASP A 8 11.03 -10.98 11.11
N VAL A 9 10.19 -10.28 10.34
CA VAL A 9 10.50 -9.94 8.94
C VAL A 9 11.74 -9.04 8.84
N LEU A 10 11.88 -8.07 9.75
CA LEU A 10 13.03 -7.16 9.79
C LEU A 10 14.33 -7.83 10.27
N ASP A 11 14.27 -8.98 10.90
CA ASP A 11 15.46 -9.75 11.30
C ASP A 11 16.17 -10.42 10.12
N PHE A 12 15.46 -10.58 8.99
CA PHE A 12 16.02 -11.15 7.77
C PHE A 12 16.66 -10.13 6.83
N GLY A 13 16.52 -8.83 7.12
CA GLY A 13 17.14 -7.79 6.29
C GLY A 13 16.91 -6.38 6.84
N THR A 14 17.73 -5.44 6.36
CA THR A 14 17.65 -4.03 6.76
C THR A 14 17.23 -3.19 5.56
N PRO A 15 15.95 -2.89 5.38
CA PRO A 15 15.46 -2.05 4.28
C PRO A 15 15.90 -0.59 4.47
N ASP A 16 16.04 0.15 3.38
CA ASP A 16 16.30 1.59 3.41
C ASP A 16 15.06 2.39 3.81
N LEU A 17 13.87 1.88 3.45
CA LEU A 17 12.59 2.44 3.82
C LEU A 17 11.56 1.33 4.05
N VAL A 18 10.78 1.46 5.11
CA VAL A 18 9.60 0.62 5.36
C VAL A 18 8.36 1.41 4.93
N VAL A 19 7.50 0.80 4.12
CA VAL A 19 6.21 1.39 3.76
C VAL A 19 5.09 0.62 4.45
N PHE A 20 4.34 1.29 5.29
CA PHE A 20 3.06 0.80 5.80
C PHE A 20 1.96 1.13 4.80
N ASN A 21 1.36 0.11 4.26
CA ASN A 21 0.38 0.27 3.18
C ASN A 21 -1.08 0.22 3.69
N GLY A 22 -1.32 0.86 4.83
CA GLY A 22 -2.62 1.06 5.45
C GLY A 22 -3.04 0.00 6.46
N ASP A 23 -4.13 0.30 7.14
CA ASP A 23 -4.70 -0.49 8.24
C ASP A 23 -3.67 -0.80 9.33
N LEU A 24 -2.96 0.25 9.77
CA LEU A 24 -2.00 0.15 10.87
C LEU A 24 -2.69 -0.31 12.15
N ILE A 25 -3.91 0.18 12.36
CA ILE A 25 -4.75 -0.10 13.52
C ILE A 25 -6.20 -0.35 13.09
N ASN A 26 -6.96 -1.02 13.95
CA ASN A 26 -8.42 -1.00 13.90
C ASN A 26 -8.91 0.16 14.77
N GLY A 27 -9.10 1.33 14.17
CA GLY A 27 -9.52 2.54 14.88
C GLY A 27 -10.81 2.38 15.66
N GLU A 28 -11.75 1.52 15.18
CA GLU A 28 -13.00 1.18 15.86
C GLU A 28 -12.80 0.45 17.18
N ASP A 29 -11.73 -0.31 17.32
CA ASP A 29 -11.39 -1.09 18.51
C ASP A 29 -10.50 -0.33 19.51
N THR A 30 -9.99 0.86 19.12
CA THR A 30 -9.19 1.68 20.01
C THR A 30 -10.04 2.45 21.00
N TYR A 31 -9.46 2.79 22.16
CA TYR A 31 -10.08 3.73 23.10
C TYR A 31 -9.61 5.15 22.78
N ARG A 32 -10.53 6.11 22.76
CA ARG A 32 -10.28 7.51 22.41
C ARG A 32 -9.09 8.14 23.15
N ASP A 33 -8.90 7.76 24.40
CA ASP A 33 -7.89 8.36 25.28
C ASP A 33 -6.48 7.79 25.04
N ASN A 34 -6.35 6.69 24.30
CA ASN A 34 -5.07 6.02 24.07
C ASN A 34 -4.90 5.39 22.68
N SER A 35 -5.72 5.76 21.71
CA SER A 35 -5.66 5.17 20.36
C SER A 35 -4.28 5.34 19.70
N THR A 36 -3.63 6.48 19.87
CA THR A 36 -2.28 6.73 19.34
C THR A 36 -1.20 5.86 19.98
N HIS A 37 -1.44 5.28 21.17
CA HIS A 37 -0.48 4.36 21.80
C HIS A 37 -0.23 3.10 20.96
N TYR A 38 -1.20 2.69 20.16
CA TYR A 38 -1.01 1.53 19.27
C TYR A 38 -0.06 1.84 18.12
N ILE A 39 -0.03 3.07 17.64
CA ILE A 39 0.98 3.54 16.68
C ILE A 39 2.37 3.37 17.27
N ASP A 40 2.59 3.73 18.54
CA ASP A 40 3.86 3.54 19.21
C ASP A 40 4.31 2.08 19.18
N GLN A 41 3.37 1.15 19.40
CA GLN A 41 3.68 -0.28 19.41
C GLN A 41 4.05 -0.80 18.02
N ILE A 42 3.37 -0.32 16.99
CA ILE A 42 3.62 -0.74 15.60
C ILE A 42 5.00 -0.25 15.15
N VAL A 43 5.33 1.01 15.42
CA VAL A 43 6.60 1.58 14.98
C VAL A 43 7.80 1.23 15.89
N ALA A 44 7.55 0.66 17.08
CA ALA A 44 8.62 0.34 18.05
C ALA A 44 9.75 -0.51 17.44
N PRO A 45 9.50 -1.59 16.66
CA PRO A 45 10.56 -2.37 16.02
C PRO A 45 11.43 -1.57 15.06
N LEU A 46 10.85 -0.54 14.39
CA LEU A 46 11.56 0.35 13.48
C LEU A 46 12.42 1.35 14.28
N VAL A 47 11.86 1.93 15.33
CA VAL A 47 12.58 2.86 16.22
C VAL A 47 13.78 2.16 16.85
N GLU A 48 13.61 0.94 17.36
CA GLU A 48 14.67 0.14 17.96
C GLU A 48 15.82 -0.15 16.98
N ARG A 49 15.50 -0.33 15.69
CA ARG A 49 16.48 -0.60 14.63
C ARG A 49 16.98 0.65 13.92
N ASN A 50 16.51 1.84 14.33
CA ASN A 50 16.80 3.12 13.68
C ASN A 50 16.46 3.13 12.18
N LEU A 51 15.33 2.49 11.81
CA LEU A 51 14.82 2.45 10.46
C LEU A 51 13.89 3.63 10.19
N THR A 52 13.77 3.99 8.92
CA THR A 52 12.83 5.00 8.44
C THR A 52 11.58 4.34 7.86
N TRP A 53 10.44 5.02 7.98
CA TRP A 53 9.20 4.53 7.40
C TRP A 53 8.34 5.66 6.84
N ALA A 54 7.42 5.28 5.97
CA ALA A 54 6.39 6.13 5.41
C ALA A 54 5.07 5.34 5.36
N SER A 55 3.96 6.00 5.63
CA SER A 55 2.64 5.35 5.71
C SER A 55 1.68 5.92 4.68
N THR A 56 0.85 5.08 4.07
CA THR A 56 -0.49 5.46 3.64
C THR A 56 -1.49 4.93 4.64
N TYR A 57 -2.67 5.56 4.78
CA TYR A 57 -3.66 5.07 5.72
C TYR A 57 -4.75 4.28 5.00
N GLY A 58 -5.27 3.28 5.71
CA GLY A 58 -6.35 2.43 5.26
C GLY A 58 -7.70 2.81 5.86
N ASN A 59 -8.72 2.05 5.50
CA ASN A 59 -10.09 2.32 5.93
C ASN A 59 -10.32 2.03 7.43
N HIS A 60 -9.53 1.17 8.06
CA HIS A 60 -9.58 0.93 9.50
C HIS A 60 -8.81 1.98 10.31
N ASP A 61 -7.84 2.66 9.72
CA ASP A 61 -7.13 3.78 10.35
C ASP A 61 -8.05 5.01 10.49
N HIS A 62 -8.83 5.30 9.45
CA HIS A 62 -9.87 6.33 9.47
C HIS A 62 -11.13 5.78 10.12
N ASN A 63 -11.18 5.76 11.44
CA ASN A 63 -12.34 5.21 12.09
C ASN A 63 -12.87 6.05 13.25
N PHE A 64 -14.01 5.65 13.79
CA PHE A 64 -14.87 6.41 14.67
C PHE A 64 -14.15 7.01 15.89
N ASN A 65 -13.14 6.34 16.43
CA ASN A 65 -12.43 6.72 17.65
C ASN A 65 -11.16 7.52 17.42
N ILE A 66 -10.63 7.55 16.21
CA ILE A 66 -9.39 8.23 15.83
C ILE A 66 -9.53 8.78 14.42
N ASN A 67 -8.79 9.81 14.08
CA ASN A 67 -8.70 10.33 12.73
C ASN A 67 -7.26 10.26 12.20
N GLY A 68 -7.11 10.32 10.87
CA GLY A 68 -5.81 10.23 10.24
C GLY A 68 -4.84 11.35 10.64
N ASP A 69 -5.34 12.55 10.95
CA ASP A 69 -4.49 13.67 11.37
C ASP A 69 -3.87 13.42 12.76
N ASP A 70 -4.59 12.78 13.68
CA ASP A 70 -4.05 12.39 15.00
C ASP A 70 -2.98 11.29 14.85
N ILE A 71 -3.17 10.35 13.92
CA ILE A 71 -2.16 9.32 13.60
C ILE A 71 -0.92 9.99 13.02
N LEU A 72 -1.09 10.88 12.07
CA LEU A 72 0.00 11.61 11.42
C LEU A 72 0.81 12.43 12.43
N GLU A 73 0.14 13.20 13.30
CA GLU A 73 0.80 13.95 14.36
C GLU A 73 1.64 13.03 15.26
N ARG A 74 1.09 11.84 15.58
CA ARG A 74 1.82 10.86 16.37
C ARG A 74 3.02 10.29 15.65
N GLU A 75 2.89 9.88 14.39
CA GLU A 75 4.00 9.39 13.58
C GLU A 75 5.11 10.44 13.43
N GLN A 76 4.75 11.69 13.15
CA GLN A 76 5.70 12.81 13.00
C GLN A 76 6.46 13.14 14.29
N GLY A 77 6.00 12.67 15.44
CA GLY A 77 6.73 12.72 16.69
C GLY A 77 7.99 11.81 16.71
N PHE A 78 8.14 10.90 15.77
CA PHE A 78 9.30 10.02 15.64
C PHE A 78 10.22 10.49 14.52
N THR A 79 11.52 10.54 14.80
CA THR A 79 12.54 10.99 13.82
C THR A 79 12.65 10.08 12.59
N GLY A 80 12.24 8.81 12.70
CA GLY A 80 12.21 7.83 11.59
C GLY A 80 11.06 8.01 10.63
N SER A 81 9.97 8.66 11.01
CA SER A 81 8.81 8.88 10.14
C SER A 81 9.12 9.81 8.97
N ARG A 82 8.61 9.45 7.81
CA ARG A 82 8.60 10.26 6.58
C ARG A 82 7.20 10.55 6.10
N THR A 83 6.18 10.09 6.83
CA THR A 83 4.77 10.31 6.53
C THR A 83 4.43 11.80 6.54
N GLN A 84 3.73 12.25 5.52
CA GLN A 84 3.40 13.66 5.30
C GLN A 84 1.95 13.85 4.85
N LYS A 85 1.54 15.11 4.80
CA LYS A 85 0.27 15.56 4.22
C LYS A 85 0.57 16.77 3.35
N MET A 86 0.31 16.67 2.05
CA MET A 86 0.53 17.74 1.08
C MET A 86 -0.78 18.22 0.45
N VAL A 87 -1.88 17.51 0.69
CA VAL A 87 -3.21 17.92 0.18
C VAL A 87 -4.12 18.23 1.36
N ASP A 88 -4.65 19.43 1.37
CA ASP A 88 -5.60 19.87 2.37
C ASP A 88 -7.04 19.55 1.98
N GLY A 89 -7.90 19.46 2.95
CA GLY A 89 -9.33 19.29 2.77
C GLY A 89 -9.86 18.02 3.42
N ARG A 90 -11.04 18.13 4.02
CA ARG A 90 -11.67 17.02 4.75
C ARG A 90 -11.89 15.77 3.88
N ASN A 91 -12.16 15.98 2.60
CA ASN A 91 -12.48 14.89 1.67
C ASN A 91 -11.24 14.31 0.99
N ALA A 92 -10.06 14.93 1.14
CA ALA A 92 -8.84 14.44 0.53
C ALA A 92 -8.27 13.20 1.24
N GLY A 93 -8.60 13.00 2.51
CA GLY A 93 -7.89 12.08 3.39
C GLY A 93 -6.65 12.76 4.00
N THR A 94 -5.74 11.99 4.54
CA THR A 94 -4.58 12.51 5.26
C THR A 94 -3.26 12.28 4.52
N THR A 95 -2.97 11.05 4.09
CA THR A 95 -1.67 10.65 3.58
C THR A 95 -1.54 10.77 2.06
N ASN A 96 -1.65 12.02 1.58
CA ASN A 96 -1.41 12.34 0.18
C ASN A 96 -0.14 13.19 0.06
N TYR A 97 0.95 12.56 -0.39
CA TYR A 97 2.26 13.19 -0.47
C TYR A 97 3.20 12.42 -1.39
N TYR A 98 4.38 12.97 -1.66
CA TYR A 98 5.46 12.24 -2.32
C TYR A 98 6.77 12.39 -1.56
N LEU A 99 7.67 11.43 -1.77
CA LEU A 99 9.05 11.46 -1.28
C LEU A 99 10.01 11.31 -2.45
N PRO A 100 10.96 12.25 -2.64
CA PRO A 100 12.01 12.09 -3.62
C PRO A 100 13.13 11.22 -3.06
N VAL A 101 13.64 10.31 -3.89
CA VAL A 101 14.82 9.49 -3.61
C VAL A 101 15.95 9.97 -4.50
N TYR A 102 17.09 10.27 -3.90
CA TYR A 102 18.26 10.79 -4.59
C TYR A 102 19.37 9.73 -4.63
N ALA A 103 20.24 9.87 -5.63
CA ALA A 103 21.45 9.06 -5.70
C ALA A 103 22.30 9.17 -4.42
N SER A 104 22.97 8.09 -4.03
CA SER A 104 23.76 8.03 -2.79
C SER A 104 24.91 9.04 -2.72
N ASN A 105 25.36 9.56 -3.85
CA ASN A 105 26.36 10.60 -3.94
C ASN A 105 25.78 12.03 -3.87
N CYS A 106 24.47 12.18 -3.79
CA CYS A 106 23.83 13.47 -3.61
C CYS A 106 24.05 14.00 -2.20
N THR A 107 24.75 15.10 -2.07
CA THR A 107 25.07 15.71 -0.77
C THR A 107 24.07 16.78 -0.35
N THR A 108 23.35 17.35 -1.30
CA THR A 108 22.35 18.40 -1.08
C THR A 108 21.20 18.23 -2.04
N ALA A 109 20.02 17.93 -1.54
CA ALA A 109 18.82 17.66 -2.36
C ALA A 109 18.52 18.75 -3.41
N ARG A 110 18.82 20.03 -3.11
CA ARG A 110 18.61 21.17 -4.03
C ARG A 110 19.48 21.10 -5.28
N ASP A 111 20.60 20.41 -5.21
CA ASP A 111 21.59 20.36 -6.30
C ASP A 111 21.48 19.06 -7.11
N CYS A 112 20.55 18.19 -6.74
CA CYS A 112 20.38 16.87 -7.34
C CYS A 112 18.98 16.71 -7.95
N THR A 113 18.90 15.97 -9.04
CA THR A 113 17.64 15.49 -9.58
C THR A 113 17.27 14.18 -8.86
N PRO A 114 16.02 13.98 -8.43
CA PRO A 114 15.60 12.70 -7.91
C PRO A 114 15.76 11.58 -8.96
N GLU A 115 16.18 10.41 -8.50
CA GLU A 115 16.26 9.21 -9.34
C GLU A 115 14.93 8.45 -9.31
N LEU A 116 14.14 8.60 -8.22
CA LEU A 116 12.85 7.95 -8.04
C LEU A 116 11.94 8.86 -7.24
N LEU A 117 10.63 8.83 -7.51
CA LEU A 117 9.59 9.38 -6.66
C LEU A 117 8.77 8.25 -6.04
N LEU A 118 8.42 8.42 -4.78
CA LEU A 118 7.49 7.54 -4.06
C LEU A 118 6.22 8.34 -3.79
N TRP A 119 5.13 7.98 -4.46
CA TRP A 119 3.82 8.61 -4.29
C TRP A 119 2.98 7.85 -3.29
N PHE A 120 2.35 8.56 -2.38
CA PHE A 120 1.44 8.01 -1.38
C PHE A 120 0.07 8.65 -1.55
N PHE A 121 -0.96 7.81 -1.63
CA PHE A 121 -2.34 8.22 -1.82
C PHE A 121 -3.23 7.65 -0.73
N ASP A 122 -4.09 8.49 -0.19
CA ASP A 122 -5.12 8.07 0.77
C ASP A 122 -6.40 7.70 0.01
N SER A 123 -6.72 6.42 -0.01
CA SER A 123 -7.98 5.92 -0.57
C SER A 123 -9.18 6.17 0.32
N ARG A 124 -8.94 6.69 1.53
CA ARG A 124 -10.01 6.93 2.50
C ARG A 124 -10.72 5.63 2.92
N GLY A 125 -12.02 5.66 3.09
CA GLY A 125 -12.83 4.56 3.61
C GLY A 125 -13.05 4.69 5.12
N GLY A 126 -13.73 3.72 5.71
CA GLY A 126 -14.07 3.76 7.13
C GLY A 126 -15.03 4.89 7.50
N PHE A 127 -14.72 5.62 8.55
CA PHE A 127 -15.58 6.67 9.09
C PHE A 127 -14.80 7.97 9.36
N TYR A 128 -15.45 9.09 9.23
CA TYR A 128 -14.96 10.32 9.83
C TYR A 128 -14.99 10.19 11.36
N TYR A 129 -14.04 10.84 12.01
CA TYR A 129 -13.99 10.86 13.47
C TYR A 129 -15.35 11.25 14.07
N GLN A 130 -15.96 10.33 14.85
CA GLN A 130 -17.31 10.44 15.40
C GLN A 130 -18.38 10.84 14.39
N GLY A 131 -18.17 10.53 13.13
CA GLY A 131 -19.05 10.92 12.04
C GLY A 131 -19.63 9.75 11.26
N GLY A 132 -20.16 10.06 10.09
CA GLY A 132 -20.66 9.06 9.15
C GLY A 132 -19.56 8.34 8.40
N ARG A 133 -19.95 7.34 7.59
CA ARG A 133 -19.04 6.63 6.68
C ARG A 133 -18.32 7.58 5.73
N GLN A 134 -17.09 7.27 5.40
CA GLN A 134 -16.25 7.99 4.45
C GLN A 134 -16.17 7.21 3.14
N HIS A 135 -16.18 7.91 2.01
CA HIS A 135 -15.97 7.30 0.70
C HIS A 135 -14.63 6.57 0.64
N ASN A 136 -14.55 5.49 -0.14
CA ASN A 136 -13.41 4.58 -0.20
C ASN A 136 -12.65 4.64 -1.54
N TRP A 137 -12.43 5.82 -2.08
CA TRP A 137 -11.60 6.04 -3.28
C TRP A 137 -10.78 7.32 -3.16
N VAL A 138 -9.70 7.42 -3.95
CA VAL A 138 -8.86 8.61 -4.03
C VAL A 138 -9.69 9.79 -4.54
N HIS A 139 -9.74 10.87 -3.77
CA HIS A 139 -10.57 12.05 -4.09
C HIS A 139 -10.05 12.81 -5.31
N SER A 140 -10.96 13.43 -6.07
CA SER A 140 -10.61 14.18 -7.29
C SER A 140 -9.59 15.29 -7.06
N SER A 141 -9.63 15.98 -5.90
CA SER A 141 -8.62 17.00 -5.57
C SER A 141 -7.22 16.43 -5.38
N VAL A 142 -7.12 15.16 -4.95
CA VAL A 142 -5.83 14.45 -4.85
C VAL A 142 -5.31 14.09 -6.24
N VAL A 143 -6.22 13.67 -7.13
CA VAL A 143 -5.89 13.41 -8.53
C VAL A 143 -5.40 14.67 -9.23
N GLU A 144 -6.05 15.81 -9.03
CA GLU A 144 -5.62 17.12 -9.54
C GLU A 144 -4.24 17.48 -9.01
N TRP A 145 -4.04 17.42 -7.70
CA TRP A 145 -2.74 17.66 -7.06
C TRP A 145 -1.64 16.76 -7.62
N PHE A 146 -1.89 15.48 -7.82
CA PHE A 146 -0.91 14.54 -8.38
C PHE A 146 -0.49 14.97 -9.78
N ASN A 147 -1.45 15.27 -10.66
CA ASN A 147 -1.18 15.70 -12.03
C ASN A 147 -0.40 17.02 -12.07
N GLU A 148 -0.80 18.01 -11.27
CA GLU A 148 -0.14 19.32 -11.19
C GLU A 148 1.28 19.18 -10.64
N THR A 149 1.45 18.48 -9.51
CA THR A 149 2.76 18.28 -8.89
C THR A 149 3.72 17.51 -9.80
N ASN A 150 3.24 16.45 -10.46
CA ASN A 150 4.09 15.73 -11.41
C ASN A 150 4.53 16.62 -12.59
N ALA A 151 3.63 17.45 -13.13
CA ALA A 151 3.95 18.37 -14.19
C ALA A 151 4.99 19.42 -13.75
N GLU A 152 4.84 19.97 -12.53
CA GLU A 152 5.81 20.89 -11.93
C GLU A 152 7.19 20.24 -11.76
N LEU A 153 7.25 19.00 -11.28
CA LEU A 153 8.51 18.27 -11.13
C LEU A 153 9.19 17.99 -12.49
N VAL A 154 8.41 17.63 -13.51
CA VAL A 154 8.93 17.46 -14.87
C VAL A 154 9.46 18.77 -15.43
N GLU A 155 8.79 19.90 -15.19
CA GLU A 155 9.27 21.23 -15.58
C GLU A 155 10.54 21.60 -14.82
N GLU A 156 10.60 21.38 -13.51
CA GLU A 156 11.75 21.70 -12.66
C GLU A 156 13.01 20.93 -13.07
N TYR A 157 12.86 19.61 -13.28
CA TYR A 157 14.02 18.74 -13.55
C TYR A 157 14.27 18.50 -15.04
N GLY A 158 13.36 18.93 -15.92
CA GLY A 158 13.50 18.78 -17.37
C GLY A 158 13.44 17.34 -17.88
N LYS A 159 12.96 16.41 -17.07
CA LYS A 159 12.78 14.98 -17.40
C LYS A 159 11.65 14.36 -16.60
N GLU A 160 11.09 13.30 -17.12
CA GLU A 160 10.23 12.38 -16.38
C GLU A 160 11.05 11.61 -15.34
N ILE A 161 10.52 11.46 -14.14
CA ILE A 161 11.19 10.76 -13.05
C ILE A 161 10.46 9.43 -12.80
N PRO A 162 11.17 8.29 -12.84
CA PRO A 162 10.59 7.00 -12.46
C PRO A 162 9.88 7.06 -11.11
N SER A 163 8.78 6.36 -10.94
CA SER A 163 8.05 6.43 -9.68
C SER A 163 7.34 5.14 -9.30
N LEU A 164 7.17 4.94 -7.99
CA LEU A 164 6.32 3.94 -7.39
C LEU A 164 5.18 4.64 -6.65
N ALA A 165 4.01 4.04 -6.68
CA ALA A 165 2.83 4.57 -6.02
C ALA A 165 2.31 3.57 -4.96
N PHE A 166 1.77 4.09 -3.86
CA PHE A 166 1.24 3.33 -2.75
C PHE A 166 -0.16 3.85 -2.41
N VAL A 167 -1.10 2.94 -2.29
CA VAL A 167 -2.49 3.22 -1.89
C VAL A 167 -3.03 2.00 -1.14
N HIS A 168 -3.91 2.19 -0.17
CA HIS A 168 -4.41 1.06 0.61
C HIS A 168 -5.40 0.21 -0.17
N ILE A 169 -6.52 0.80 -0.59
CA ILE A 169 -7.59 0.08 -1.29
C ILE A 169 -7.25 -0.03 -2.78
N PRO A 170 -7.26 -1.25 -3.36
CA PRO A 170 -6.93 -1.47 -4.77
C PRO A 170 -7.89 -0.74 -5.72
N ILE A 171 -7.40 -0.39 -6.89
CA ILE A 171 -8.22 0.20 -7.97
C ILE A 171 -9.05 -0.89 -8.66
N HIS A 172 -10.13 -0.49 -9.32
CA HIS A 172 -11.03 -1.39 -10.04
C HIS A 172 -10.33 -2.27 -11.10
N ALA A 173 -9.24 -1.81 -11.69
CA ALA A 173 -8.47 -2.60 -12.64
C ALA A 173 -8.01 -3.94 -12.03
N SER A 174 -7.59 -3.96 -10.77
CA SER A 174 -7.17 -5.19 -10.09
C SER A 174 -8.31 -6.19 -9.94
N TYR A 175 -9.53 -5.73 -9.61
CA TYR A 175 -10.72 -6.55 -9.59
C TYR A 175 -11.00 -7.17 -10.96
N VAL A 176 -10.99 -6.35 -12.02
CA VAL A 176 -11.28 -6.82 -13.39
C VAL A 176 -10.27 -7.87 -13.81
N PHE A 177 -8.96 -7.68 -13.55
CA PHE A 177 -7.94 -8.67 -13.89
C PHE A 177 -8.08 -9.97 -13.11
N GLN A 178 -8.43 -9.89 -11.81
CA GLN A 178 -8.66 -11.09 -11.02
C GLN A 178 -9.85 -11.91 -11.53
N GLN A 179 -10.92 -11.25 -11.97
CA GLN A 179 -12.14 -11.91 -12.44
C GLN A 179 -12.05 -12.46 -13.88
N GLN A 180 -10.97 -12.22 -14.61
CA GLN A 180 -10.76 -12.80 -15.93
C GLN A 180 -10.55 -14.31 -15.86
N ALA A 181 -10.93 -15.02 -16.91
CA ALA A 181 -10.74 -16.47 -17.00
C ALA A 181 -9.26 -16.90 -16.92
N ASP A 182 -8.36 -16.02 -17.37
CA ASP A 182 -6.91 -16.17 -17.31
C ASP A 182 -6.30 -15.20 -16.29
N GLY A 183 -7.02 -14.88 -15.22
CA GLY A 183 -6.57 -13.98 -14.13
C GLY A 183 -5.21 -14.36 -13.56
N PRO A 184 -4.75 -13.75 -12.46
CA PRO A 184 -3.42 -13.98 -11.94
C PRO A 184 -3.08 -15.48 -11.83
N GLY A 185 -2.17 -15.94 -12.67
CA GLY A 185 -1.81 -17.36 -12.78
C GLY A 185 -0.66 -17.72 -11.85
N GLU A 186 -0.72 -18.91 -11.23
CA GLU A 186 0.28 -19.38 -10.26
C GLU A 186 1.73 -19.26 -10.73
N ASN A 187 1.98 -19.43 -12.04
CA ASN A 187 3.33 -19.41 -12.61
C ASN A 187 3.64 -18.16 -13.46
N THR A 188 2.69 -17.28 -13.65
CA THR A 188 2.90 -16.03 -14.40
C THR A 188 2.84 -14.81 -13.48
N GLN A 189 1.96 -14.86 -12.49
CA GLN A 189 1.78 -13.84 -11.45
C GLN A 189 1.77 -14.51 -10.06
N PRO A 190 2.89 -15.11 -9.65
CA PRO A 190 2.92 -15.90 -8.41
C PRO A 190 2.59 -15.04 -7.20
N GLY A 191 1.77 -15.58 -6.33
CA GLY A 191 1.26 -14.92 -5.11
C GLY A 191 0.08 -15.69 -4.55
N ILE A 192 -0.35 -15.34 -3.35
CA ILE A 192 -1.62 -15.78 -2.81
C ILE A 192 -2.72 -15.07 -3.61
N ASN A 193 -3.75 -15.81 -4.03
CA ASN A 193 -4.92 -15.30 -4.75
C ASN A 193 -6.15 -16.07 -4.26
N GLU A 194 -6.54 -15.83 -3.00
CA GLU A 194 -7.61 -16.57 -2.31
C GLU A 194 -8.72 -15.68 -1.78
N GLU A 195 -8.69 -14.41 -2.08
CA GLU A 195 -9.67 -13.44 -1.66
C GLU A 195 -10.10 -12.60 -2.86
N ASP A 196 -11.42 -12.39 -3.01
CA ASP A 196 -11.95 -11.49 -4.03
C ASP A 196 -11.48 -10.06 -3.77
N VAL A 197 -11.02 -9.39 -4.81
CA VAL A 197 -10.59 -7.99 -4.70
C VAL A 197 -11.76 -7.09 -4.32
N VAL A 198 -11.60 -6.34 -3.25
CA VAL A 198 -12.53 -5.29 -2.81
C VAL A 198 -11.96 -3.94 -3.22
N GLN A 199 -12.40 -3.46 -4.37
CA GLN A 199 -11.83 -2.27 -5.03
C GLN A 199 -12.39 -0.95 -4.47
N GLN A 200 -11.72 0.14 -4.83
CA GLN A 200 -12.22 1.50 -4.61
C GLN A 200 -13.61 1.67 -5.25
N GLY A 201 -14.50 2.38 -4.53
CA GLY A 201 -15.87 2.62 -4.97
C GLY A 201 -16.85 1.48 -4.63
N ASP A 202 -16.37 0.31 -4.21
CA ASP A 202 -17.24 -0.81 -3.85
C ASP A 202 -18.20 -0.46 -2.70
N GLY A 203 -19.48 -0.81 -2.88
CA GLY A 203 -20.53 -0.55 -1.90
C GLY A 203 -20.94 0.92 -1.77
N TRP A 204 -20.53 1.79 -2.69
CA TRP A 204 -20.86 3.21 -2.70
C TRP A 204 -21.53 3.65 -4.01
N CYS A 205 -22.51 4.57 -3.88
CA CYS A 205 -23.01 5.33 -5.02
C CYS A 205 -22.04 6.46 -5.41
N ALA A 206 -22.22 7.02 -6.61
CA ALA A 206 -21.50 8.20 -7.02
C ALA A 206 -21.64 9.35 -6.00
N GLU A 207 -20.67 10.26 -5.97
CA GLU A 207 -20.65 11.34 -5.00
C GLU A 207 -21.91 12.21 -5.15
N GLY A 208 -22.62 12.41 -4.03
CA GLY A 208 -23.89 13.12 -4.00
C GLY A 208 -25.14 12.25 -4.07
N GLU A 209 -25.02 10.97 -4.34
CA GLU A 209 -26.12 10.00 -4.29
C GLU A 209 -26.14 9.25 -2.94
N SER A 210 -27.31 8.76 -2.54
CA SER A 210 -27.46 8.01 -1.29
C SER A 210 -27.82 6.56 -1.56
N GLY A 211 -27.25 5.64 -0.78
CA GLY A 211 -27.54 4.22 -0.86
C GLY A 211 -26.30 3.35 -0.97
N SER A 212 -26.51 2.11 -1.40
CA SER A 212 -25.45 1.19 -1.85
C SER A 212 -25.70 0.91 -3.33
N CYS A 213 -24.70 1.13 -4.14
CA CYS A 213 -24.77 0.98 -5.59
C CYS A 213 -23.72 -0.03 -6.05
N ASP A 214 -23.91 -0.56 -7.24
CA ASP A 214 -22.83 -1.23 -7.95
C ASP A 214 -21.70 -0.22 -8.23
N TYR A 215 -20.50 -0.73 -8.54
CA TYR A 215 -19.38 0.12 -8.95
C TYR A 215 -19.78 1.08 -10.08
N GLY A 216 -19.45 2.34 -9.95
CA GLY A 216 -19.86 3.43 -10.83
C GLY A 216 -18.70 4.34 -11.24
N ASP A 217 -17.54 3.77 -11.58
CA ASP A 217 -16.35 4.48 -12.09
C ASP A 217 -15.76 5.53 -11.11
N GLN A 218 -15.94 5.36 -9.80
CA GLN A 218 -15.50 6.33 -8.78
C GLN A 218 -13.99 6.58 -8.81
N ASP A 219 -13.17 5.55 -9.06
CA ASP A 219 -11.71 5.63 -9.14
C ASP A 219 -11.17 5.82 -10.57
N LEU A 220 -12.05 5.91 -11.58
CA LEU A 220 -11.63 6.12 -12.97
C LEU A 220 -10.74 7.37 -13.18
N PRO A 221 -11.00 8.52 -12.52
CA PRO A 221 -10.09 9.66 -12.61
C PRO A 221 -8.68 9.33 -12.10
N PHE A 222 -8.56 8.57 -11.01
CA PHE A 222 -7.28 8.14 -10.46
C PHE A 222 -6.57 7.14 -11.38
N MET A 223 -7.28 6.13 -11.87
CA MET A 223 -6.73 5.18 -12.87
C MET A 223 -6.19 5.92 -14.10
N ARG A 224 -6.95 6.90 -14.64
CA ARG A 224 -6.50 7.70 -15.78
C ARG A 224 -5.24 8.51 -15.47
N ALA A 225 -5.16 9.12 -14.30
CA ALA A 225 -3.97 9.86 -13.89
C ALA A 225 -2.75 8.93 -13.83
N LEU A 226 -2.87 7.76 -13.23
CA LEU A 226 -1.79 6.78 -13.15
C LEU A 226 -1.27 6.35 -14.53
N VAL A 227 -2.17 5.94 -15.44
CA VAL A 227 -1.75 5.45 -16.76
C VAL A 227 -1.31 6.57 -17.71
N SER A 228 -1.66 7.82 -17.44
CA SER A 228 -1.23 8.98 -18.23
C SER A 228 0.05 9.64 -17.69
N THR A 229 0.54 9.21 -16.53
CA THR A 229 1.78 9.73 -15.95
C THR A 229 2.94 8.82 -16.34
N PRO A 230 3.84 9.27 -17.25
CA PRO A 230 4.98 8.48 -17.65
C PRO A 230 5.90 8.19 -16.45
N GLY A 231 6.55 7.04 -16.47
CA GLY A 231 7.51 6.65 -15.43
C GLY A 231 6.89 6.01 -14.17
N VAL A 232 5.57 5.91 -14.04
CA VAL A 232 4.94 5.13 -12.97
C VAL A 232 5.12 3.65 -13.24
N ILE A 233 6.05 3.02 -12.49
CA ILE A 233 6.43 1.61 -12.65
C ILE A 233 5.39 0.69 -12.05
N GLY A 234 4.86 1.05 -10.86
CA GLY A 234 3.92 0.20 -10.15
C GLY A 234 3.09 0.93 -9.11
N LEU A 235 1.91 0.37 -8.86
CA LEU A 235 0.99 0.75 -7.79
C LEU A 235 0.89 -0.42 -6.81
N PHE A 236 1.17 -0.18 -5.54
CA PHE A 236 1.23 -1.18 -4.48
C PHE A 236 0.07 -0.99 -3.52
N TYR A 237 -0.64 -2.10 -3.20
CA TYR A 237 -1.84 -2.10 -2.37
C TYR A 237 -1.69 -2.86 -1.06
N GLY A 238 -2.66 -2.62 -0.18
CA GLY A 238 -3.02 -3.44 0.95
C GLY A 238 -4.43 -4.01 0.82
N HIS A 239 -5.20 -3.90 1.90
CA HIS A 239 -6.64 -4.14 2.02
C HIS A 239 -7.05 -5.62 1.99
N ASP A 240 -6.81 -6.33 0.88
CA ASP A 240 -7.22 -7.72 0.72
C ASP A 240 -6.13 -8.65 1.28
N HIS A 241 -6.38 -9.29 2.42
CA HIS A 241 -5.39 -10.05 3.18
C HIS A 241 -4.95 -11.34 2.49
N GLY A 242 -5.82 -11.91 1.65
CA GLY A 242 -5.61 -13.14 0.91
C GLY A 242 -5.00 -12.95 -0.48
N ASN A 243 -4.46 -11.77 -0.79
CA ASN A 243 -3.84 -11.45 -2.07
C ASN A 243 -2.38 -10.99 -1.88
N SER A 244 -1.48 -11.52 -2.72
CA SER A 244 -0.09 -11.07 -2.77
C SER A 244 0.54 -11.17 -4.16
N TRP A 245 -0.26 -11.23 -5.18
CA TRP A 245 0.17 -11.26 -6.58
C TRP A 245 0.50 -9.87 -7.14
N CYS A 246 1.20 -9.84 -8.29
CA CYS A 246 1.35 -8.67 -9.16
C CYS A 246 0.75 -8.96 -10.54
N TYR A 247 0.26 -7.94 -11.22
CA TYR A 247 -0.24 -8.01 -12.60
C TYR A 247 0.18 -6.77 -13.38
N LYS A 248 0.73 -6.95 -14.57
CA LYS A 248 1.08 -5.83 -15.46
C LYS A 248 -0.13 -5.42 -16.28
N TRP A 249 -0.52 -4.17 -16.16
CA TRP A 249 -1.62 -3.59 -16.90
C TRP A 249 -1.10 -2.82 -18.12
N ASP A 250 -1.15 -3.46 -19.29
CA ASP A 250 -0.68 -2.91 -20.57
C ASP A 250 -1.76 -2.94 -21.67
N ASP A 251 -2.89 -3.61 -21.42
CA ASP A 251 -4.02 -3.72 -22.35
C ASP A 251 -5.21 -2.85 -21.96
N GLN A 252 -6.19 -2.78 -22.87
CA GLN A 252 -7.47 -2.14 -22.57
C GLN A 252 -8.20 -2.88 -21.47
N LEU A 253 -8.65 -2.14 -20.45
CA LEU A 253 -9.42 -2.72 -19.36
C LEU A 253 -10.79 -3.20 -19.87
N PRO A 254 -11.15 -4.49 -19.72
CA PRO A 254 -12.43 -5.01 -20.12
C PRO A 254 -13.61 -4.20 -19.54
N GLY A 255 -14.55 -3.84 -20.40
CA GLY A 255 -15.72 -3.04 -20.01
C GLY A 255 -15.51 -1.54 -19.91
N MET A 256 -14.28 -1.05 -19.99
CA MET A 256 -13.94 0.37 -19.82
C MET A 256 -13.11 0.91 -20.99
N ASN A 257 -13.26 2.22 -21.25
CA ASN A 257 -12.42 2.91 -22.24
C ASN A 257 -11.17 3.52 -21.60
N ILE A 258 -10.30 2.65 -21.10
CA ILE A 258 -9.00 2.98 -20.53
C ILE A 258 -8.03 1.84 -20.86
N THR A 259 -6.80 2.19 -21.23
CA THR A 259 -5.73 1.25 -21.56
C THR A 259 -4.58 1.48 -20.62
N GLY A 260 -4.01 0.41 -20.11
CA GLY A 260 -2.83 0.47 -19.25
C GLY A 260 -1.59 1.00 -19.98
N SER A 261 -0.65 1.50 -19.22
CA SER A 261 0.63 2.03 -19.72
C SER A 261 1.81 1.07 -19.48
N GLY A 262 1.53 -0.17 -19.04
CA GLY A 262 2.55 -1.10 -18.55
C GLY A 262 2.79 -0.99 -17.04
N ILE A 263 1.95 -0.26 -16.32
CA ILE A 263 2.02 -0.15 -14.86
C ILE A 263 1.76 -1.52 -14.20
N ASN A 264 2.56 -1.84 -13.19
CA ASN A 264 2.39 -3.07 -12.42
C ASN A 264 1.47 -2.81 -11.21
N LEU A 265 0.47 -3.64 -11.05
CA LEU A 265 -0.50 -3.62 -9.98
C LEU A 265 -0.15 -4.73 -8.98
N CYS A 266 0.32 -4.39 -7.78
CA CYS A 266 0.90 -5.35 -6.84
C CYS A 266 0.26 -5.25 -5.46
N TYR A 267 -0.06 -6.39 -4.86
CA TYR A 267 -0.39 -6.44 -3.44
C TYR A 267 0.88 -6.51 -2.58
N GLY A 268 0.84 -5.92 -1.40
CA GLY A 268 1.76 -6.20 -0.32
C GLY A 268 1.58 -7.62 0.22
N GLN A 269 2.02 -7.88 1.45
CA GLN A 269 1.72 -9.11 2.18
C GLN A 269 1.13 -8.73 3.53
N HIS A 270 0.08 -9.42 3.95
CA HIS A 270 -0.49 -9.23 5.28
C HIS A 270 0.57 -9.52 6.35
N THR A 271 0.88 -8.53 7.18
CA THR A 271 2.00 -8.58 8.14
C THR A 271 1.51 -8.76 9.57
N GLY A 272 0.49 -8.00 9.98
CA GLY A 272 -0.06 -8.07 11.33
C GLY A 272 -0.89 -9.32 11.58
N TYR A 273 -1.07 -9.69 12.87
CA TYR A 273 -1.98 -10.78 13.27
C TYR A 273 -3.39 -10.29 13.59
N GLY A 274 -3.67 -9.03 13.34
CA GLY A 274 -5.02 -8.49 13.39
C GLY A 274 -5.84 -8.80 12.14
N GLY A 275 -7.09 -8.41 12.16
CA GLY A 275 -8.00 -8.64 11.05
C GLY A 275 -8.44 -10.10 10.91
N TYR A 276 -8.59 -10.56 9.69
CA TYR A 276 -9.10 -11.89 9.35
C TYR A 276 -8.11 -12.69 8.50
N GLY A 277 -8.43 -13.97 8.29
CA GLY A 277 -7.66 -14.89 7.48
C GLY A 277 -6.48 -15.52 8.22
N ASP A 278 -6.09 -16.68 7.74
CA ASP A 278 -5.02 -17.51 8.31
C ASP A 278 -3.82 -17.67 7.37
N TRP A 279 -3.73 -16.86 6.33
CA TRP A 279 -2.57 -16.83 5.42
C TRP A 279 -1.30 -16.45 6.18
N ILE A 280 -0.18 -17.05 5.78
CA ILE A 280 1.11 -16.77 6.39
C ILE A 280 1.46 -15.28 6.28
N ARG A 281 2.03 -14.74 7.34
CA ARG A 281 2.42 -13.32 7.42
C ARG A 281 3.77 -13.08 6.77
N GLY A 282 3.98 -11.86 6.34
CA GLY A 282 5.23 -11.47 5.68
C GLY A 282 5.23 -10.01 5.26
N GLY A 283 6.11 -9.67 4.34
CA GLY A 283 6.20 -8.34 3.74
C GLY A 283 6.75 -8.42 2.32
N ARG A 284 6.21 -7.60 1.41
CA ARG A 284 6.76 -7.46 0.07
C ARG A 284 8.07 -6.69 0.14
N GLN A 285 9.10 -7.25 -0.49
CA GLN A 285 10.39 -6.59 -0.69
C GLN A 285 10.41 -6.03 -2.11
N ILE A 286 10.83 -4.77 -2.27
CA ILE A 286 11.01 -4.11 -3.57
C ILE A 286 12.47 -3.69 -3.69
N PHE A 287 13.12 -4.11 -4.76
CA PHE A 287 14.51 -3.78 -5.04
C PHE A 287 14.59 -2.85 -6.22
N VAL A 288 15.12 -1.66 -5.98
CA VAL A 288 15.28 -0.62 -6.97
C VAL A 288 16.75 -0.33 -7.17
N THR A 289 17.21 -0.34 -8.41
CA THR A 289 18.59 -0.01 -8.79
C THR A 289 18.61 1.10 -9.84
N GLN A 290 19.66 1.91 -9.86
CA GLN A 290 19.81 2.94 -10.90
C GLN A 290 19.80 2.35 -12.32
N GLU A 291 20.28 1.13 -12.49
CA GLU A 291 20.27 0.47 -13.81
C GLU A 291 18.85 0.08 -14.20
N GLY A 292 18.11 -0.57 -13.30
CA GLY A 292 16.70 -0.96 -13.54
C GLY A 292 15.81 0.25 -13.80
N LEU A 293 16.02 1.36 -13.09
CA LEU A 293 15.23 2.58 -13.31
C LEU A 293 15.37 3.19 -14.72
N LYS A 294 16.45 2.94 -15.44
CA LYS A 294 16.60 3.41 -16.84
C LYS A 294 15.61 2.73 -17.77
N ASP A 295 15.28 1.48 -17.47
CA ASP A 295 14.35 0.66 -18.26
C ASP A 295 12.98 0.55 -17.59
N LEU A 296 12.74 1.27 -16.47
CA LEU A 296 11.56 1.21 -15.62
C LEU A 296 11.30 -0.20 -15.07
N GLU A 297 12.36 -0.89 -14.66
CA GLU A 297 12.32 -2.26 -14.16
C GLU A 297 12.71 -2.32 -12.69
N ILE A 298 12.03 -3.18 -11.94
CA ILE A 298 12.30 -3.47 -10.53
C ILE A 298 12.10 -4.95 -10.24
N ASP A 299 12.84 -5.47 -9.26
CA ASP A 299 12.63 -6.81 -8.73
C ASP A 299 11.81 -6.77 -7.46
N THR A 300 10.99 -7.79 -7.24
CA THR A 300 10.22 -7.92 -6.01
C THR A 300 10.00 -9.37 -5.63
N HIS A 301 9.88 -9.60 -4.30
CA HIS A 301 9.45 -10.88 -3.75
C HIS A 301 8.71 -10.68 -2.43
N ILE A 302 8.13 -11.73 -1.90
CA ILE A 302 7.56 -11.76 -0.55
C ILE A 302 8.54 -12.46 0.38
N LEU A 303 8.90 -11.81 1.48
CA LEU A 303 9.62 -12.40 2.60
C LEU A 303 8.59 -12.77 3.68
N LEU A 304 8.50 -14.05 3.98
CA LEU A 304 7.55 -14.59 4.95
C LEU A 304 8.11 -14.53 6.38
N GLU A 305 7.23 -14.59 7.36
CA GLU A 305 7.59 -14.71 8.79
C GLU A 305 8.43 -15.94 9.11
N SER A 306 8.38 -16.98 8.26
CA SER A 306 9.25 -18.14 8.34
C SER A 306 10.70 -17.89 7.92
N GLY A 307 10.98 -16.76 7.28
CA GLY A 307 12.23 -16.45 6.60
C GLY A 307 12.31 -16.96 5.16
N ASP A 308 11.28 -17.65 4.68
CA ASP A 308 11.22 -18.11 3.30
C ASP A 308 10.95 -16.94 2.35
N VAL A 309 11.56 -16.99 1.16
CA VAL A 309 11.33 -16.07 0.07
C VAL A 309 10.46 -16.75 -0.98
N VAL A 310 9.32 -16.12 -1.30
CA VAL A 310 8.35 -16.63 -2.28
C VAL A 310 7.89 -15.53 -3.23
N GLY A 311 7.23 -15.89 -4.33
CA GLY A 311 6.64 -14.93 -5.26
C GLY A 311 7.65 -13.95 -5.85
N SER A 312 8.88 -14.43 -6.11
CA SER A 312 9.95 -13.61 -6.72
C SER A 312 9.66 -13.37 -8.19
N VAL A 313 9.59 -12.11 -8.58
CA VAL A 313 9.34 -11.69 -9.97
C VAL A 313 10.19 -10.46 -10.32
N SER A 314 10.51 -10.33 -11.61
CA SER A 314 11.03 -9.10 -12.19
C SER A 314 9.90 -8.37 -12.91
N LEU A 315 9.56 -7.20 -12.41
CA LEU A 315 8.56 -6.32 -13.04
C LEU A 315 9.24 -5.54 -14.17
N ASN A 316 9.25 -6.15 -15.34
CA ASN A 316 9.98 -5.70 -16.52
C ASN A 316 9.09 -5.80 -17.77
N SER A 317 9.67 -5.64 -18.95
CA SER A 317 8.94 -5.65 -20.22
C SER A 317 8.27 -7.00 -20.53
N THR A 318 8.78 -8.12 -20.00
CA THR A 318 8.27 -9.48 -20.24
C THR A 318 7.38 -10.03 -19.10
N PHE A 319 7.21 -9.30 -18.02
CA PHE A 319 6.31 -9.69 -16.94
C PHE A 319 4.88 -9.93 -17.48
N ASN A 320 4.12 -10.83 -16.91
CA ASN A 320 2.90 -11.52 -17.40
C ASN A 320 3.16 -12.67 -18.39
N THR A 321 4.29 -12.70 -19.10
CA THR A 321 4.62 -13.79 -20.03
C THR A 321 5.72 -14.71 -19.51
N ASP A 322 6.53 -14.23 -18.58
CA ASP A 322 7.57 -15.00 -17.90
C ASP A 322 6.97 -16.09 -17.04
N ARG A 323 7.79 -17.08 -16.71
CA ARG A 323 7.36 -18.17 -15.84
C ARG A 323 8.22 -18.22 -14.58
N TYR A 324 7.51 -18.25 -13.48
CA TYR A 324 8.05 -18.22 -12.12
C TYR A 324 7.64 -19.48 -11.34
N GLU A 325 8.26 -19.69 -10.20
CA GLU A 325 7.83 -20.69 -9.25
C GLU A 325 6.52 -20.26 -8.57
N ALA A 326 5.57 -21.18 -8.46
CA ALA A 326 4.30 -20.89 -7.79
C ALA A 326 4.53 -20.59 -6.30
N THR A 327 3.80 -19.62 -5.78
CA THR A 327 3.85 -19.31 -4.35
C THR A 327 3.07 -20.37 -3.57
N PRO A 328 3.71 -21.06 -2.60
CA PRO A 328 3.00 -21.98 -1.74
C PRO A 328 1.94 -21.24 -0.91
N ASN A 329 0.73 -21.77 -0.89
CA ASN A 329 -0.31 -21.29 0.01
C ASN A 329 -0.08 -21.84 1.41
N GLN A 330 0.73 -21.16 2.19
CA GLN A 330 1.03 -21.51 3.56
C GLN A 330 0.06 -20.79 4.52
N LYS A 331 -0.18 -21.43 5.65
CA LYS A 331 -0.95 -20.87 6.74
C LYS A 331 -0.03 -20.33 7.83
N THR A 332 -0.47 -19.29 8.52
CA THR A 332 0.30 -18.75 9.63
C THR A 332 0.47 -19.77 10.75
N TYR A 333 1.52 -19.62 11.53
CA TYR A 333 1.78 -20.47 12.71
C TYR A 333 0.71 -20.33 13.80
N TRP A 334 -0.05 -19.25 13.78
CA TRP A 334 -1.12 -18.99 14.76
C TRP A 334 -2.47 -19.23 14.08
N ASP A 335 -3.15 -20.30 14.50
CA ASP A 335 -4.54 -20.51 14.13
C ASP A 335 -5.41 -19.42 14.80
N THR A 336 -5.71 -18.37 14.04
CA THR A 336 -6.54 -17.26 14.52
C THR A 336 -7.98 -17.66 14.76
N ALA A 337 -8.44 -18.80 14.19
CA ALA A 337 -9.79 -19.32 14.41
C ALA A 337 -9.94 -20.07 15.73
N SER A 338 -8.84 -20.61 16.28
CA SER A 338 -8.86 -21.41 17.51
C SER A 338 -8.30 -20.67 18.72
N SER A 339 -7.62 -19.56 18.56
CA SER A 339 -6.89 -18.87 19.62
C SER A 339 -7.52 -17.58 20.13
N ALA A 340 -8.79 -17.31 19.81
CA ALA A 340 -9.57 -16.49 20.71
C ALA A 340 -9.90 -17.33 21.94
N PRO A 341 -9.05 -17.40 23.01
CA PRO A 341 -9.60 -17.80 24.27
C PRO A 341 -10.70 -16.77 24.50
N ALA A 342 -11.87 -17.23 24.90
CA ALA A 342 -12.84 -16.40 25.59
C ALA A 342 -12.11 -15.82 26.81
N LEU A 343 -11.23 -14.87 26.61
CA LEU A 343 -10.65 -14.06 27.64
C LEU A 343 -11.80 -13.25 28.20
N ALA A 344 -12.16 -13.66 29.39
CA ALA A 344 -13.00 -12.89 30.26
C ALA A 344 -12.65 -11.41 30.11
N MET A 345 -13.66 -10.58 29.90
CA MET A 345 -13.60 -9.13 29.82
C MET A 345 -12.61 -8.59 30.85
N GLY A 346 -11.48 -8.11 30.40
CA GLY A 346 -10.46 -7.56 31.29
C GLY A 346 -9.10 -7.47 30.67
N ALA A 347 -8.98 -6.90 29.51
CA ALA A 347 -7.86 -6.24 28.86
C ALA A 347 -8.04 -6.37 27.34
N GLY A 348 -8.55 -5.35 26.69
CA GLY A 348 -8.74 -5.33 25.26
C GLY A 348 -7.41 -5.50 24.53
N GLY A 349 -7.20 -6.69 23.99
CA GLY A 349 -6.13 -6.89 22.99
C GLY A 349 -6.66 -6.38 21.67
N ILE A 350 -6.09 -5.28 21.17
CA ILE A 350 -6.40 -4.71 19.88
C ILE A 350 -5.46 -5.33 18.85
N TYR A 351 -6.03 -5.71 17.75
CA TYR A 351 -5.32 -6.37 16.64
C TYR A 351 -5.12 -5.34 15.53
N ALA A 352 -3.88 -5.07 15.16
CA ALA A 352 -3.56 -4.29 13.98
C ALA A 352 -3.47 -5.21 12.77
N SER A 353 -4.10 -4.82 11.68
CA SER A 353 -3.98 -5.46 10.38
C SER A 353 -3.04 -4.63 9.51
N THR A 354 -1.75 -4.79 9.68
CA THR A 354 -0.76 -3.99 8.95
C THR A 354 -0.30 -4.72 7.71
N LEU A 355 -0.34 -4.05 6.57
CA LEU A 355 0.26 -4.49 5.33
C LEU A 355 1.59 -3.78 5.11
N LEU A 356 2.64 -4.54 4.87
CA LEU A 356 4.01 -4.05 4.83
C LEU A 356 4.61 -4.20 3.45
N THR A 357 5.21 -3.13 2.98
CA THR A 357 6.14 -3.14 1.85
C THR A 357 7.49 -2.63 2.32
N LEU A 358 8.53 -3.42 2.12
CA LEU A 358 9.90 -3.04 2.43
C LEU A 358 10.61 -2.64 1.15
N LEU A 359 11.15 -1.43 1.12
CA LEU A 359 11.84 -0.88 -0.04
C LEU A 359 13.34 -0.92 0.18
N TRP A 360 14.05 -1.52 -0.78
CA TRP A 360 15.51 -1.58 -0.85
C TRP A 360 15.98 -0.70 -2.00
N LEU A 361 16.78 0.28 -1.70
CA LEU A 361 17.22 1.28 -2.65
C LEU A 361 18.73 1.18 -2.87
N ALA A 362 19.13 0.76 -4.06
CA ALA A 362 20.53 0.84 -4.53
C ALA A 362 20.66 1.95 -5.58
N VAL A 363 20.42 3.21 -5.19
CA VAL A 363 20.43 4.41 -6.03
C VAL A 363 21.54 5.39 -5.64
#